data_1efbee98683639b45dc46c24107e41e9
#
_entry.id   1efbee98683639b45dc46c24107e41e9
#
_cell.length_a   1.000
_cell.length_b   1.000
_cell.length_c   1.000
_cell.angle_alpha   90.00
_cell.angle_beta   90.00
_cell.angle_gamma   90.00
#
_symmetry.space_group_name_H-M   'P 1'
#
loop_
_entity.id
_entity.type
_entity.pdbx_description
1 polymer ?
#
loop_
_entity_poly.entity_id
_entity_poly.type
_entity_poly.pdbx_seq_one_letter_code
_entity_poly.pdbx_strand_id
1 'polypeptide(L)'
;MTSEQQVEAALKSYEDVDSWKTIIFLYNAALKEVGTKLEILNDEFQHVHQYNPIEHIKTRIKTPESIVKKLRRYGHETSIENMVRYINDIAGVRLICSFTSDIYRLAEMIGNQSDLKVLSIKDYIKNPKESGYKSYHMLVSVPIFLSDSVVDTKVEIQIRTIAMDFWASLEHKIYYKYEGNTPEYIKQELKECADLVA
;
A
#
# COMPACT_ATOMS: atom_id res chain seq x y z
N MET A 1 1.03 -9.75 -22.66
CA MET A 1 -0.27 -9.67 -21.94
C MET A 1 -0.11 -8.66 -20.82
N THR A 2 -1.06 -7.76 -20.65
CA THR A 2 -1.08 -6.83 -19.50
C THR A 2 -1.45 -7.60 -18.24
N SER A 3 -1.11 -7.09 -17.04
CA SER A 3 -1.50 -7.74 -15.78
C SER A 3 -3.01 -7.92 -15.66
N GLU A 4 -3.79 -7.05 -16.29
CA GLU A 4 -5.26 -7.15 -16.39
C GLU A 4 -5.71 -8.36 -17.22
N GLN A 5 -5.06 -8.63 -18.35
CA GLN A 5 -5.35 -9.79 -19.19
C GLN A 5 -4.96 -11.12 -18.52
N GLN A 6 -3.92 -11.12 -17.69
CA GLN A 6 -3.49 -12.29 -16.91
C GLN A 6 -4.49 -12.61 -15.80
N VAL A 7 -4.98 -11.59 -15.08
CA VAL A 7 -6.03 -11.73 -14.05
C VAL A 7 -7.34 -12.18 -14.70
N GLU A 8 -7.72 -11.59 -15.85
CA GLU A 8 -8.91 -11.99 -16.60
C GLU A 8 -8.83 -13.42 -17.13
N ALA A 9 -7.66 -13.86 -17.61
CA ALA A 9 -7.43 -15.24 -18.03
C ALA A 9 -7.50 -16.23 -16.86
N ALA A 10 -6.91 -15.88 -15.71
CA ALA A 10 -7.01 -16.66 -14.48
C ALA A 10 -8.47 -16.76 -13.97
N LEU A 11 -9.25 -15.68 -14.10
CA LEU A 11 -10.66 -15.67 -13.72
C LEU A 11 -11.55 -16.52 -14.66
N LYS A 12 -11.24 -16.58 -15.95
CA LYS A 12 -11.96 -17.43 -16.92
C LYS A 12 -11.77 -18.92 -16.70
N SER A 13 -10.71 -19.33 -16.00
CA SER A 13 -10.47 -20.74 -15.66
C SER A 13 -11.25 -21.24 -14.44
N TYR A 14 -11.87 -20.33 -13.67
CA TYR A 14 -12.66 -20.64 -12.47
C TYR A 14 -14.09 -20.10 -12.64
N GLU A 15 -15.01 -20.97 -13.05
CA GLU A 15 -16.42 -20.59 -13.30
C GLU A 15 -17.13 -20.06 -12.03
N ASP A 16 -17.58 -18.86 -12.12
CA ASP A 16 -18.68 -18.10 -11.51
C ASP A 16 -18.91 -17.98 -9.99
N VAL A 17 -18.49 -18.85 -9.12
CA VAL A 17 -18.82 -18.69 -7.68
C VAL A 17 -17.65 -18.18 -6.85
N ASP A 18 -16.42 -18.26 -7.35
CA ASP A 18 -15.22 -18.01 -6.59
C ASP A 18 -14.33 -16.84 -7.11
N SER A 19 -14.77 -16.05 -8.08
CA SER A 19 -13.96 -14.96 -8.63
C SER A 19 -13.48 -13.98 -7.56
N TRP A 20 -14.34 -13.64 -6.60
CA TRP A 20 -13.96 -12.78 -5.47
C TRP A 20 -12.95 -13.45 -4.54
N LYS A 21 -13.17 -14.72 -4.18
CA LYS A 21 -12.25 -15.47 -3.31
C LYS A 21 -10.89 -15.66 -3.98
N THR A 22 -10.88 -15.96 -5.28
CA THR A 22 -9.68 -16.11 -6.08
C THR A 22 -8.87 -14.80 -6.11
N ILE A 23 -9.53 -13.67 -6.32
CA ILE A 23 -8.88 -12.36 -6.30
C ILE A 23 -8.28 -12.06 -4.92
N ILE A 24 -9.05 -12.25 -3.85
CA ILE A 24 -8.56 -12.03 -2.48
C ILE A 24 -7.41 -12.98 -2.15
N PHE A 25 -7.46 -14.22 -2.62
CA PHE A 25 -6.36 -15.16 -2.50
C PHE A 25 -5.08 -14.62 -3.17
N LEU A 26 -5.16 -14.14 -4.43
CA LEU A 26 -4.01 -13.56 -5.14
C LEU A 26 -3.40 -12.36 -4.40
N TYR A 27 -4.24 -11.45 -3.91
CA TYR A 27 -3.76 -10.31 -3.14
C TYR A 27 -3.15 -10.71 -1.79
N ASN A 28 -3.68 -11.75 -1.12
CA ASN A 28 -3.07 -12.32 0.08
C ASN A 28 -1.73 -12.99 -0.23
N ALA A 29 -1.63 -13.72 -1.36
CA ALA A 29 -0.36 -14.30 -1.80
C ALA A 29 0.67 -13.19 -2.09
N ALA A 30 0.27 -12.13 -2.79
CA ALA A 30 1.13 -10.99 -3.06
C ALA A 30 1.63 -10.29 -1.78
N LEU A 31 0.76 -10.16 -0.75
CA LEU A 31 1.18 -9.65 0.55
C LEU A 31 2.20 -10.54 1.25
N LYS A 32 2.04 -11.87 1.15
CA LYS A 32 3.02 -12.80 1.72
C LYS A 32 4.36 -12.68 1.03
N GLU A 33 4.41 -12.62 -0.30
CA GLU A 33 5.63 -12.45 -1.07
C GLU A 33 6.35 -11.15 -0.70
N VAL A 34 5.66 -10.01 -0.78
CA VAL A 34 6.25 -8.71 -0.44
C VAL A 34 6.58 -8.62 1.04
N GLY A 35 5.72 -9.13 1.93
CA GLY A 35 5.95 -9.16 3.37
C GLY A 35 7.20 -9.94 3.74
N THR A 36 7.37 -11.16 3.21
CA THR A 36 8.56 -11.99 3.44
C THR A 36 9.84 -11.29 2.97
N LYS A 37 9.81 -10.62 1.81
CA LYS A 37 10.98 -9.84 1.33
C LYS A 37 11.37 -8.73 2.29
N LEU A 38 10.41 -8.01 2.82
CA LEU A 38 10.65 -6.94 3.78
C LEU A 38 11.11 -7.48 5.14
N GLU A 39 10.60 -8.63 5.57
CA GLU A 39 11.07 -9.35 6.77
C GLU A 39 12.52 -9.79 6.61
N ILE A 40 12.89 -10.36 5.45
CA ILE A 40 14.28 -10.72 5.15
C ILE A 40 15.21 -9.49 5.21
N LEU A 41 14.81 -8.37 4.61
CA LEU A 41 15.58 -7.12 4.71
C LEU A 41 15.72 -6.64 6.16
N ASN A 42 14.64 -6.72 6.94
CA ASN A 42 14.66 -6.38 8.36
C ASN A 42 15.61 -7.27 9.15
N ASP A 43 15.58 -8.57 8.90
CA ASP A 43 16.46 -9.55 9.55
C ASP A 43 17.92 -9.32 9.15
N GLU A 44 18.19 -9.02 7.88
CA GLU A 44 19.53 -8.66 7.41
C GLU A 44 20.06 -7.42 8.14
N PHE A 45 19.27 -6.35 8.25
CA PHE A 45 19.68 -5.17 9.00
C PHE A 45 19.96 -5.46 10.48
N GLN A 46 19.16 -6.30 11.11
CA GLN A 46 19.35 -6.66 12.53
C GLN A 46 20.61 -7.50 12.77
N HIS A 47 20.96 -8.40 11.83
CA HIS A 47 22.02 -9.39 12.07
C HIS A 47 23.36 -9.02 11.40
N VAL A 48 23.33 -8.26 10.31
CA VAL A 48 24.51 -7.99 9.48
C VAL A 48 24.97 -6.54 9.58
N HIS A 49 24.04 -5.60 9.76
CA HIS A 49 24.32 -4.17 9.79
C HIS A 49 24.31 -3.60 11.21
N GLN A 50 25.06 -2.51 11.43
CA GLN A 50 25.10 -1.81 12.72
C GLN A 50 23.82 -1.01 13.02
N TYR A 51 23.00 -0.74 11.99
CA TYR A 51 21.80 0.07 12.08
C TYR A 51 20.66 -0.56 11.27
N ASN A 52 19.53 -0.78 11.94
CA ASN A 52 18.30 -1.21 11.30
C ASN A 52 17.36 0.00 11.09
N PRO A 53 17.08 0.40 9.84
CA PRO A 53 16.16 1.51 9.58
C PRO A 53 14.68 1.13 9.75
N ILE A 54 14.34 -0.17 9.83
CA ILE A 54 12.96 -0.68 9.88
C ILE A 54 12.51 -0.83 11.32
N GLU A 55 11.49 -0.08 11.69
CA GLU A 55 10.85 -0.15 13.02
C GLU A 55 9.68 -1.12 13.03
N HIS A 56 8.80 -1.04 12.02
CA HIS A 56 7.60 -1.88 11.91
C HIS A 56 7.23 -2.16 10.47
N ILE A 57 6.77 -3.40 10.22
CA ILE A 57 6.13 -3.82 8.98
C ILE A 57 4.68 -4.20 9.29
N LYS A 58 3.72 -3.57 8.62
CA LYS A 58 2.28 -3.85 8.76
C LYS A 58 1.69 -4.16 7.41
N THR A 59 0.97 -5.27 7.31
CA THR A 59 0.27 -5.67 6.10
C THR A 59 -1.24 -5.61 6.29
N ARG A 60 -1.98 -5.34 5.25
CA ARG A 60 -3.45 -5.39 5.27
C ARG A 60 -4.03 -5.70 3.92
N ILE A 61 -5.14 -6.43 3.91
CA ILE A 61 -6.08 -6.47 2.80
C ILE A 61 -7.19 -5.45 3.05
N LYS A 62 -7.55 -4.70 2.03
CA LYS A 62 -8.67 -3.77 2.08
C LYS A 62 -9.99 -4.55 2.12
N THR A 63 -10.90 -4.15 3.03
CA THR A 63 -12.19 -4.85 3.16
C THR A 63 -13.06 -4.65 1.93
N PRO A 64 -13.94 -5.62 1.59
CA PRO A 64 -14.87 -5.52 0.46
C PRO A 64 -15.69 -4.24 0.47
N GLU A 65 -16.22 -3.86 1.64
CA GLU A 65 -17.02 -2.65 1.82
C GLU A 65 -16.21 -1.39 1.48
N SER A 66 -14.93 -1.36 1.88
CA SER A 66 -14.02 -0.24 1.60
C SER A 66 -13.66 -0.16 0.12
N ILE A 67 -13.57 -1.30 -0.58
CA ILE A 67 -13.33 -1.37 -2.02
C ILE A 67 -14.56 -0.83 -2.76
N VAL A 68 -15.76 -1.31 -2.44
CA VAL A 68 -17.02 -0.85 -3.03
C VAL A 68 -17.21 0.65 -2.82
N LYS A 69 -17.00 1.14 -1.59
CA LYS A 69 -17.09 2.57 -1.28
C LYS A 69 -16.12 3.40 -2.12
N LYS A 70 -14.90 2.90 -2.34
CA LYS A 70 -13.87 3.59 -3.13
C LYS A 70 -14.22 3.60 -4.62
N LEU A 71 -14.71 2.48 -5.19
CA LEU A 71 -15.18 2.41 -6.58
C LEU A 71 -16.31 3.42 -6.83
N ARG A 72 -17.33 3.43 -5.97
CA ARG A 72 -18.45 4.38 -6.07
C ARG A 72 -17.99 5.84 -6.01
N ARG A 73 -17.02 6.16 -5.13
CA ARG A 73 -16.43 7.49 -5.03
C ARG A 73 -15.71 7.91 -6.32
N TYR A 74 -15.16 6.96 -7.06
CA TYR A 74 -14.52 7.21 -8.35
C TYR A 74 -15.49 7.18 -9.54
N GLY A 75 -16.80 6.95 -9.30
CA GLY A 75 -17.82 6.87 -10.34
C GLY A 75 -17.83 5.57 -11.14
N HIS A 76 -17.22 4.50 -10.58
CA HIS A 76 -17.16 3.20 -11.24
C HIS A 76 -18.18 2.22 -10.67
N GLU A 77 -18.71 1.36 -11.55
CA GLU A 77 -19.56 0.23 -11.14
C GLU A 77 -18.77 -0.77 -10.28
N THR A 78 -19.51 -1.46 -9.39
CA THR A 78 -18.93 -2.50 -8.54
C THR A 78 -18.79 -3.80 -9.35
N SER A 79 -17.62 -3.98 -9.93
CA SER A 79 -17.25 -5.21 -10.63
C SER A 79 -15.82 -5.62 -10.25
N ILE A 80 -15.48 -6.88 -10.44
CA ILE A 80 -14.13 -7.41 -10.21
C ILE A 80 -13.12 -6.73 -11.14
N GLU A 81 -13.50 -6.55 -12.40
CA GLU A 81 -12.66 -5.86 -13.38
C GLU A 81 -12.31 -4.44 -12.93
N ASN A 82 -13.32 -3.66 -12.53
CA ASN A 82 -13.12 -2.30 -12.04
C ASN A 82 -12.31 -2.27 -10.74
N MET A 83 -12.48 -3.26 -9.87
CA MET A 83 -11.69 -3.40 -8.65
C MET A 83 -10.20 -3.58 -8.97
N VAL A 84 -9.86 -4.55 -9.82
CA VAL A 84 -8.47 -4.83 -10.20
C VAL A 84 -7.86 -3.65 -10.97
N ARG A 85 -8.66 -2.98 -11.81
CA ARG A 85 -8.22 -1.88 -12.65
C ARG A 85 -7.94 -0.60 -11.87
N TYR A 86 -8.89 -0.18 -11.02
CA TYR A 86 -8.89 1.15 -10.40
C TYR A 86 -8.50 1.18 -8.92
N ILE A 87 -8.53 0.05 -8.21
CA ILE A 87 -8.14 0.01 -6.78
C ILE A 87 -6.74 -0.56 -6.64
N ASN A 88 -5.78 0.31 -6.37
CA ASN A 88 -4.37 -0.06 -6.27
C ASN A 88 -3.93 -0.44 -4.84
N ASP A 89 -4.78 -0.21 -3.84
CA ASP A 89 -4.50 -0.43 -2.41
C ASP A 89 -5.33 -1.58 -1.82
N ILE A 90 -5.67 -2.60 -2.63
CA ILE A 90 -6.34 -3.82 -2.16
C ILE A 90 -5.39 -4.57 -1.23
N ALA A 91 -4.17 -4.85 -1.69
CA ALA A 91 -3.06 -5.30 -0.87
C ALA A 91 -2.19 -4.10 -0.50
N GLY A 92 -2.01 -3.85 0.79
CA GLY A 92 -1.21 -2.74 1.30
C GLY A 92 -0.17 -3.20 2.30
N VAL A 93 1.06 -2.70 2.16
CA VAL A 93 2.13 -2.82 3.13
C VAL A 93 2.47 -1.44 3.66
N ARG A 94 2.63 -1.31 4.96
CA ARG A 94 3.14 -0.11 5.59
C ARG A 94 4.47 -0.43 6.26
N LEU A 95 5.50 0.25 5.81
CA LEU A 95 6.85 0.16 6.32
C LEU A 95 7.14 1.44 7.12
N ILE A 96 7.45 1.28 8.40
CA ILE A 96 7.76 2.39 9.30
C ILE A 96 9.25 2.40 9.57
N CYS A 97 9.87 3.56 9.45
CA CYS A 97 11.29 3.78 9.71
C CYS A 97 11.51 4.98 10.64
N SER A 98 12.74 5.14 11.14
CA SER A 98 13.07 6.19 12.09
C SER A 98 13.20 7.55 11.41
N PHE A 99 13.90 7.64 10.28
CA PHE A 99 14.29 8.91 9.64
C PHE A 99 13.81 9.01 8.19
N THR A 100 13.65 10.25 7.73
CA THR A 100 13.24 10.53 6.34
C THR A 100 14.27 10.01 5.31
N SER A 101 15.56 10.03 5.63
CA SER A 101 16.62 9.45 4.78
C SER A 101 16.44 7.94 4.57
N ASP A 102 15.94 7.22 5.59
CA ASP A 102 15.71 5.79 5.51
C ASP A 102 14.57 5.44 4.56
N ILE A 103 13.57 6.31 4.43
CA ILE A 103 12.46 6.14 3.48
C ILE A 103 13.00 5.95 2.06
N TYR A 104 13.89 6.86 1.63
CA TYR A 104 14.44 6.83 0.28
C TYR A 104 15.38 5.65 0.07
N ARG A 105 16.20 5.33 1.07
CA ARG A 105 17.09 4.17 1.05
C ARG A 105 16.32 2.86 0.92
N LEU A 106 15.27 2.68 1.72
CA LEU A 106 14.40 1.49 1.66
C LEU A 106 13.64 1.42 0.34
N ALA A 107 13.13 2.55 -0.16
CA ALA A 107 12.44 2.62 -1.45
C ALA A 107 13.36 2.20 -2.62
N GLU A 108 14.62 2.63 -2.61
CA GLU A 108 15.63 2.24 -3.60
C GLU A 108 15.91 0.73 -3.52
N MET A 109 16.16 0.20 -2.32
CA MET A 109 16.42 -1.23 -2.12
C MET A 109 15.26 -2.11 -2.59
N ILE A 110 14.02 -1.72 -2.29
CA ILE A 110 12.81 -2.42 -2.75
C ILE A 110 12.69 -2.34 -4.28
N GLY A 111 12.94 -1.15 -4.84
CA GLY A 111 12.86 -0.92 -6.29
C GLY A 111 13.91 -1.67 -7.11
N ASN A 112 15.03 -2.04 -6.50
CA ASN A 112 16.13 -2.77 -7.13
C ASN A 112 15.95 -4.30 -7.08
N GLN A 113 14.89 -4.82 -6.41
CA GLN A 113 14.61 -6.27 -6.43
C GLN A 113 14.12 -6.69 -7.80
N SER A 114 14.79 -7.68 -8.41
CA SER A 114 14.57 -8.10 -9.80
C SER A 114 13.19 -8.69 -10.09
N ASP A 115 12.51 -9.18 -9.06
CA ASP A 115 11.18 -9.79 -9.13
C ASP A 115 10.05 -8.85 -8.68
N LEU A 116 10.36 -7.60 -8.36
CA LEU A 116 9.40 -6.53 -8.14
C LEU A 116 9.44 -5.51 -9.27
N LYS A 117 8.31 -5.25 -9.90
CA LYS A 117 8.19 -4.21 -10.91
C LYS A 117 7.53 -2.97 -10.32
N VAL A 118 8.26 -1.87 -10.22
CA VAL A 118 7.70 -0.58 -9.81
C VAL A 118 6.80 -0.03 -10.92
N LEU A 119 5.51 0.13 -10.61
CA LEU A 119 4.49 0.64 -11.53
C LEU A 119 4.33 2.16 -11.43
N SER A 120 4.35 2.69 -10.20
CA SER A 120 4.27 4.13 -9.96
C SER A 120 4.81 4.50 -8.58
N ILE A 121 5.25 5.74 -8.45
CA ILE A 121 5.72 6.34 -7.22
C ILE A 121 4.95 7.65 -6.99
N LYS A 122 4.53 7.89 -5.72
CA LYS A 122 3.96 9.17 -5.27
C LYS A 122 4.71 9.61 -4.02
N ASP A 123 5.53 10.62 -4.17
CA ASP A 123 6.33 11.21 -3.08
C ASP A 123 5.56 12.36 -2.43
N TYR A 124 4.77 12.02 -1.41
CA TYR A 124 4.05 13.01 -0.59
C TYR A 124 4.94 13.60 0.52
N ILE A 125 6.22 13.26 0.57
CA ILE A 125 7.19 13.94 1.46
C ILE A 125 7.66 15.22 0.78
N LYS A 126 8.04 15.12 -0.50
CA LYS A 126 8.43 16.29 -1.31
C LYS A 126 7.23 17.15 -1.70
N ASN A 127 6.07 16.52 -1.95
CA ASN A 127 4.83 17.18 -2.36
C ASN A 127 3.69 16.76 -1.42
N PRO A 128 3.63 17.30 -0.18
CA PRO A 128 2.60 16.96 0.79
C PRO A 128 1.20 17.26 0.26
N LYS A 129 0.19 16.53 0.76
CA LYS A 129 -1.20 16.88 0.47
C LYS A 129 -1.58 18.17 1.20
N GLU A 130 -2.65 18.81 0.76
CA GLU A 130 -3.19 20.04 1.38
C GLU A 130 -3.45 19.90 2.89
N SER A 131 -3.81 18.68 3.35
CA SER A 131 -4.02 18.37 4.76
C SER A 131 -2.71 18.31 5.58
N GLY A 132 -1.54 18.34 4.94
CA GLY A 132 -0.24 18.09 5.57
C GLY A 132 0.21 16.63 5.54
N TYR A 133 -0.59 15.71 4.98
CA TYR A 133 -0.23 14.29 4.90
C TYR A 133 1.07 14.07 4.15
N LYS A 134 2.00 13.34 4.78
CA LYS A 134 3.30 12.95 4.25
C LYS A 134 3.45 11.43 4.25
N SER A 135 3.94 10.86 3.17
CA SER A 135 4.25 9.43 3.00
C SER A 135 4.90 9.20 1.64
N TYR A 136 5.74 8.19 1.51
CA TYR A 136 6.24 7.73 0.22
C TYR A 136 5.43 6.50 -0.20
N HIS A 137 4.79 6.56 -1.37
CA HIS A 137 3.98 5.48 -1.88
C HIS A 137 4.62 4.87 -3.12
N MET A 138 4.81 3.55 -3.08
CA MET A 138 5.21 2.75 -4.23
C MET A 138 4.08 1.80 -4.59
N LEU A 139 3.65 1.79 -5.82
CA LEU A 139 2.82 0.73 -6.37
C LEU A 139 3.75 -0.24 -7.09
N VAL A 140 3.80 -1.47 -6.63
CA VAL A 140 4.60 -2.53 -7.23
C VAL A 140 3.72 -3.64 -7.78
N SER A 141 4.22 -4.39 -8.76
CA SER A 141 3.67 -5.65 -9.23
C SER A 141 4.63 -6.76 -8.85
N VAL A 142 4.11 -7.83 -8.28
CA VAL A 142 4.84 -9.03 -7.91
C VAL A 142 4.25 -10.24 -8.60
N PRO A 143 5.07 -11.13 -9.24
CA PRO A 143 4.57 -12.34 -9.87
C PRO A 143 4.20 -13.38 -8.81
N ILE A 144 2.98 -13.87 -8.86
CA ILE A 144 2.50 -14.96 -8.02
C ILE A 144 2.53 -16.23 -8.84
N PHE A 145 3.40 -17.16 -8.44
CA PHE A 145 3.55 -18.45 -9.07
C PHE A 145 2.50 -19.41 -8.53
N LEU A 146 1.55 -19.78 -9.37
CA LEU A 146 0.53 -20.81 -9.10
C LEU A 146 0.98 -22.15 -9.69
N SER A 147 0.16 -23.20 -9.49
CA SER A 147 0.46 -24.55 -9.96
C SER A 147 0.64 -24.65 -11.49
N ASP A 148 -0.07 -23.83 -12.22
CA ASP A 148 -0.18 -23.89 -13.70
C ASP A 148 -0.02 -22.53 -14.40
N SER A 149 0.12 -21.46 -13.64
CA SER A 149 0.14 -20.11 -14.18
C SER A 149 0.95 -19.14 -13.30
N VAL A 150 1.27 -17.97 -13.86
CA VAL A 150 1.89 -16.85 -13.12
C VAL A 150 1.00 -15.63 -13.28
N VAL A 151 0.63 -15.02 -12.16
CA VAL A 151 -0.25 -13.85 -12.12
C VAL A 151 0.44 -12.66 -11.47
N ASP A 152 0.65 -11.60 -12.24
CA ASP A 152 1.18 -10.34 -11.72
C ASP A 152 0.15 -9.61 -10.86
N THR A 153 0.45 -9.41 -9.57
CA THR A 153 -0.48 -8.82 -8.62
C THR A 153 0.06 -7.53 -8.01
N LYS A 154 -0.78 -6.51 -7.92
CA LYS A 154 -0.40 -5.19 -7.41
C LYS A 154 -0.37 -5.15 -5.89
N VAL A 155 0.66 -4.51 -5.33
CA VAL A 155 0.76 -4.19 -3.90
C VAL A 155 1.15 -2.71 -3.74
N GLU A 156 0.45 -1.98 -2.88
CA GLU A 156 0.84 -0.64 -2.48
C GLU A 156 1.75 -0.70 -1.25
N ILE A 157 2.97 -0.20 -1.36
CA ILE A 157 3.91 -0.06 -0.25
C ILE A 157 3.92 1.41 0.17
N GLN A 158 3.57 1.69 1.42
CA GLN A 158 3.62 3.01 2.04
C GLN A 158 4.79 3.05 3.01
N ILE A 159 5.76 3.92 2.76
CA ILE A 159 6.92 4.09 3.64
C ILE A 159 6.79 5.42 4.35
N ARG A 160 6.93 5.41 5.69
CA ARG A 160 6.73 6.56 6.56
C ARG A 160 7.75 6.55 7.69
N THR A 161 8.01 7.71 8.28
CA THR A 161 8.61 7.75 9.61
C THR A 161 7.57 7.44 10.69
N ILE A 162 8.03 7.14 11.91
CA ILE A 162 7.15 6.97 13.10
C ILE A 162 6.24 8.19 13.25
N ALA A 163 6.77 9.40 13.13
CA ALA A 163 6.02 10.64 13.29
C ALA A 163 4.96 10.82 12.18
N MET A 164 5.28 10.50 10.92
CA MET A 164 4.33 10.54 9.81
C MET A 164 3.20 9.51 9.99
N ASP A 165 3.50 8.30 10.51
CA ASP A 165 2.48 7.27 10.75
C ASP A 165 1.57 7.63 11.94
N PHE A 166 2.14 8.22 12.99
CA PHE A 166 1.38 8.76 14.11
C PHE A 166 0.41 9.85 13.63
N TRP A 167 0.92 10.84 12.90
CA TRP A 167 0.11 11.93 12.37
C TRP A 167 -1.03 11.42 11.47
N ALA A 168 -0.73 10.55 10.52
CA ALA A 168 -1.74 9.98 9.61
C ALA A 168 -2.81 9.16 10.34
N SER A 169 -2.42 8.47 11.43
CA SER A 169 -3.34 7.72 12.28
C SER A 169 -4.26 8.65 13.07
N LEU A 170 -3.73 9.75 13.57
CA LEU A 170 -4.48 10.78 14.29
C LEU A 170 -5.47 11.49 13.38
N GLU A 171 -5.01 11.98 12.21
CA GLU A 171 -5.88 12.63 11.20
C GLU A 171 -7.06 11.74 10.82
N HIS A 172 -6.80 10.46 10.56
CA HIS A 172 -7.83 9.49 10.23
C HIS A 172 -8.86 9.30 11.35
N LYS A 173 -8.41 9.20 12.62
CA LYS A 173 -9.32 9.08 13.77
C LYS A 173 -10.18 10.35 13.95
N ILE A 174 -9.60 11.52 13.80
CA ILE A 174 -10.30 12.80 13.87
C ILE A 174 -11.35 12.90 12.76
N TYR A 175 -10.99 12.55 11.50
CA TYR A 175 -11.92 12.53 10.38
C TYR A 175 -13.16 11.66 10.67
N TYR A 176 -12.96 10.45 11.24
CA TYR A 176 -14.08 9.59 11.61
C TYR A 176 -14.89 10.11 12.79
N LYS A 177 -14.24 10.69 13.81
CA LYS A 177 -14.93 11.29 14.97
C LYS A 177 -15.90 12.40 14.55
N TYR A 178 -15.55 13.18 13.53
CA TYR A 178 -16.35 14.28 13.03
C TYR A 178 -17.13 13.94 11.75
N GLU A 179 -17.24 12.64 11.39
CA GLU A 179 -17.97 12.17 10.21
C GLU A 179 -17.60 12.92 8.91
N GLY A 180 -16.34 13.29 8.76
CA GLY A 180 -15.83 14.08 7.63
C GLY A 180 -16.00 15.60 7.74
N ASN A 181 -16.70 16.10 8.78
CA ASN A 181 -16.95 17.54 9.03
C ASN A 181 -16.00 18.08 10.11
N THR A 182 -14.69 17.79 9.99
CA THR A 182 -13.69 18.27 10.95
C THR A 182 -13.67 19.79 11.00
N PRO A 183 -13.78 20.44 12.19
CA PRO A 183 -13.70 21.88 12.34
C PRO A 183 -12.39 22.46 11.77
N GLU A 184 -12.47 23.68 11.21
CA GLU A 184 -11.33 24.28 10.51
C GLU A 184 -10.11 24.50 11.41
N TYR A 185 -10.33 24.90 12.67
CA TYR A 185 -9.24 25.08 13.63
C TYR A 185 -8.47 23.78 13.90
N ILE A 186 -9.16 22.61 13.94
CA ILE A 186 -8.51 21.30 14.11
C ILE A 186 -7.70 20.93 12.85
N LYS A 187 -8.22 21.22 11.66
CA LYS A 187 -7.47 21.00 10.41
C LYS A 187 -6.19 21.83 10.38
N GLN A 188 -6.29 23.10 10.83
CA GLN A 188 -5.13 23.99 10.91
C GLN A 188 -4.09 23.48 11.90
N GLU A 189 -4.50 23.08 13.12
CA GLU A 189 -3.60 22.48 14.11
C GLU A 189 -2.94 21.19 13.61
N LEU A 190 -3.69 20.31 12.91
CA LEU A 190 -3.14 19.11 12.31
C LEU A 190 -2.09 19.45 11.25
N LYS A 191 -2.32 20.48 10.44
CA LYS A 191 -1.38 20.91 9.41
C LYS A 191 -0.10 21.45 10.02
N GLU A 192 -0.20 22.29 11.06
CA GLU A 192 0.96 22.80 11.81
C GLU A 192 1.76 21.65 12.45
N CYS A 193 1.09 20.66 13.05
CA CYS A 193 1.76 19.45 13.55
C CYS A 193 2.48 18.68 12.43
N ALA A 194 1.89 18.56 11.23
CA ALA A 194 2.51 17.88 10.10
C ALA A 194 3.82 18.55 9.65
N ASP A 195 3.92 19.86 9.79
CA ASP A 195 5.12 20.62 9.43
C ASP A 195 6.23 20.51 10.48
N LEU A 196 5.87 20.27 11.74
CA LEU A 196 6.82 20.07 12.84
C LEU A 196 7.43 18.66 12.87
N VAL A 197 6.71 17.63 12.40
CA VAL A 197 7.10 16.20 12.49
C VAL A 197 7.70 15.65 11.19
N ALA A 198 8.11 16.50 10.28
CA ALA A 198 8.62 16.11 8.95
C ALA A 198 10.15 15.97 8.90
#